data_b84450e1ad19b32d4e30bd445f49a0d6
#
_entry.id   b84450e1ad19b32d4e30bd445f49a0d6
#
_cell.length_a   1.000
_cell.length_b   1.000
_cell.length_c   1.000
_cell.angle_alpha   90.00
_cell.angle_beta   90.00
_cell.angle_gamma   90.00
#
_symmetry.space_group_name_H-M   'P 1'
#
loop_
_entity.id
_entity.type
_entity.pdbx_description
1 polymer ?
#
loop_
_entity_poly.entity_id
_entity_poly.type
_entity_poly.pdbx_seq_one_letter_code
_entity_poly.pdbx_strand_id
1 'polypeptide(L)'
;MMRTRCIISLLVVAAFMILSQPAIADDLADLKATDQGFWKAWNTGDMETVFQIWQDGGIWLPANRAFPDVTNSAIGKQMFTKWFETHMYWSIWHKVDYKVIGDTGLVWGLRTTTAIVKATGTGKRFFYKTTVVYVKSEGKWQAVMSQDTPLISEADIF
;
A
#
# COMPACT_ATOMS: atom_id res chain seq x y z
N MET A 1 -54.97 -6.02 5.25
CA MET A 1 -54.00 -5.99 4.14
C MET A 1 -52.76 -5.06 4.38
N MET A 2 -52.75 -4.07 5.25
CA MET A 2 -51.61 -3.18 5.50
C MET A 2 -50.45 -3.76 6.30
N ARG A 3 -50.71 -4.68 7.26
CA ARG A 3 -49.69 -5.28 8.14
C ARG A 3 -48.68 -6.19 7.41
N THR A 4 -49.15 -6.93 6.39
CA THR A 4 -48.30 -7.86 5.63
C THR A 4 -47.28 -7.14 4.74
N ARG A 5 -47.63 -5.95 4.21
CA ARG A 5 -46.72 -5.15 3.36
C ARG A 5 -45.56 -4.54 4.14
N CYS A 6 -45.77 -4.12 5.40
CA CYS A 6 -44.70 -3.60 6.25
C CYS A 6 -43.68 -4.68 6.64
N ILE A 7 -44.10 -5.92 6.89
CA ILE A 7 -43.22 -7.03 7.26
C ILE A 7 -42.29 -7.42 6.10
N ILE A 8 -42.83 -7.48 4.86
CA ILE A 8 -42.05 -7.79 3.66
C ILE A 8 -41.02 -6.71 3.40
N SER A 9 -41.36 -5.43 3.55
CA SER A 9 -40.41 -4.32 3.37
C SER A 9 -39.28 -4.36 4.41
N LEU A 10 -39.58 -4.71 5.65
CA LEU A 10 -38.55 -4.82 6.70
C LEU A 10 -37.59 -5.98 6.48
N LEU A 11 -38.10 -7.12 5.98
CA LEU A 11 -37.29 -8.29 5.64
C LEU A 11 -36.37 -8.04 4.44
N VAL A 12 -36.82 -7.28 3.42
CA VAL A 12 -35.98 -6.92 2.26
C VAL A 12 -34.85 -5.97 2.67
N VAL A 13 -35.12 -4.98 3.53
CA VAL A 13 -34.08 -4.07 4.04
C VAL A 13 -33.07 -4.82 4.91
N ALA A 14 -33.51 -5.73 5.78
CA ALA A 14 -32.63 -6.55 6.60
C ALA A 14 -31.75 -7.49 5.74
N ALA A 15 -32.30 -8.11 4.70
CA ALA A 15 -31.55 -8.95 3.76
C ALA A 15 -30.49 -8.15 2.99
N PHE A 16 -30.81 -6.91 2.60
CA PHE A 16 -29.82 -6.04 1.92
C PHE A 16 -28.66 -5.64 2.84
N MET A 17 -28.89 -5.41 4.13
CA MET A 17 -27.84 -5.08 5.09
C MET A 17 -26.93 -6.26 5.42
N ILE A 18 -27.42 -7.49 5.35
CA ILE A 18 -26.63 -8.70 5.63
C ILE A 18 -25.73 -9.06 4.43
N LEU A 19 -26.13 -8.75 3.19
CA LEU A 19 -25.39 -9.07 1.98
C LEU A 19 -24.23 -8.09 1.69
N SER A 20 -24.22 -6.92 2.30
CA SER A 20 -23.18 -5.91 2.05
C SER A 20 -21.98 -5.97 3.01
N GLN A 21 -22.10 -6.63 4.16
CA GLN A 21 -21.00 -6.70 5.15
C GLN A 21 -19.85 -7.65 4.80
N PRO A 22 -20.06 -8.86 4.23
CA PRO A 22 -18.95 -9.73 3.89
C PRO A 22 -18.01 -9.14 2.84
N ALA A 23 -18.51 -8.45 1.84
CA ALA A 23 -17.69 -7.89 0.77
C ALA A 23 -16.65 -6.85 1.27
N ILE A 24 -17.01 -6.01 2.23
CA ILE A 24 -16.10 -5.00 2.79
C ILE A 24 -15.03 -5.64 3.68
N ALA A 25 -15.38 -6.68 4.42
CA ALA A 25 -14.43 -7.42 5.25
C ALA A 25 -13.39 -8.15 4.39
N ASP A 26 -13.82 -8.75 3.28
CA ASP A 26 -12.96 -9.41 2.30
C ASP A 26 -12.04 -8.38 1.62
N ASP A 27 -12.56 -7.22 1.22
CA ASP A 27 -11.78 -6.15 0.58
C ASP A 27 -10.66 -5.62 1.49
N LEU A 28 -10.93 -5.47 2.78
CA LEU A 28 -9.91 -5.06 3.74
C LEU A 28 -8.84 -6.14 3.95
N ALA A 29 -9.22 -7.41 3.97
CA ALA A 29 -8.29 -8.53 4.08
C ALA A 29 -7.41 -8.62 2.82
N ASP A 30 -8.00 -8.48 1.64
CA ASP A 30 -7.31 -8.49 0.35
C ASP A 30 -6.35 -7.30 0.20
N LEU A 31 -6.75 -6.10 0.63
CA LEU A 31 -5.87 -4.93 0.67
C LEU A 31 -4.65 -5.18 1.57
N LYS A 32 -4.87 -5.72 2.77
CA LYS A 32 -3.77 -6.07 3.69
C LYS A 32 -2.83 -7.09 3.09
N ALA A 33 -3.36 -8.14 2.47
CA ALA A 33 -2.56 -9.18 1.81
C ALA A 33 -1.73 -8.61 0.65
N THR A 34 -2.32 -7.72 -0.14
CA THR A 34 -1.63 -7.04 -1.25
C THR A 34 -0.49 -6.15 -0.74
N ASP A 35 -0.74 -5.31 0.28
CA ASP A 35 0.29 -4.44 0.88
C ASP A 35 1.43 -5.26 1.50
N GLN A 36 1.12 -6.31 2.23
CA GLN A 36 2.13 -7.22 2.79
C GLN A 36 2.93 -7.93 1.69
N GLY A 37 2.27 -8.35 0.62
CA GLY A 37 2.92 -8.93 -0.56
C GLY A 37 3.88 -7.95 -1.23
N PHE A 38 3.47 -6.70 -1.39
CA PHE A 38 4.31 -5.62 -1.92
C PHE A 38 5.59 -5.43 -1.09
N TRP A 39 5.46 -5.27 0.24
CA TRP A 39 6.63 -5.04 1.10
C TRP A 39 7.53 -6.28 1.23
N LYS A 40 6.95 -7.47 1.15
CA LYS A 40 7.74 -8.71 1.06
C LYS A 40 8.55 -8.75 -0.23
N ALA A 41 7.95 -8.48 -1.37
CA ALA A 41 8.62 -8.41 -2.66
C ALA A 41 9.72 -7.34 -2.67
N TRP A 42 9.42 -6.15 -2.16
CA TRP A 42 10.39 -5.07 -1.97
C TRP A 42 11.60 -5.53 -1.15
N ASN A 43 11.38 -6.14 0.01
CA ASN A 43 12.45 -6.58 0.91
C ASN A 43 13.30 -7.72 0.35
N THR A 44 12.75 -8.51 -0.57
CA THR A 44 13.47 -9.60 -1.24
C THR A 44 14.09 -9.19 -2.57
N GLY A 45 13.79 -7.99 -3.06
CA GLY A 45 14.25 -7.51 -4.37
C GLY A 45 13.49 -8.12 -5.54
N ASP A 46 12.32 -8.71 -5.30
CA ASP A 46 11.42 -9.22 -6.34
C ASP A 46 10.70 -8.05 -7.04
N MET A 47 11.42 -7.41 -7.96
CA MET A 47 10.92 -6.24 -8.67
C MET A 47 9.78 -6.58 -9.64
N GLU A 48 9.69 -7.80 -10.10
CA GLU A 48 8.56 -8.22 -10.94
C GLU A 48 7.25 -8.13 -10.16
N THR A 49 7.18 -8.73 -8.97
CA THR A 49 6.00 -8.63 -8.09
C THR A 49 5.73 -7.19 -7.66
N VAL A 50 6.75 -6.39 -7.36
CA VAL A 50 6.59 -4.97 -7.03
C VAL A 50 5.89 -4.22 -8.16
N PHE A 51 6.32 -4.41 -9.41
CA PHE A 51 5.74 -3.73 -10.57
C PHE A 51 4.38 -4.29 -11.02
N GLN A 52 4.02 -5.51 -10.64
CA GLN A 52 2.67 -6.04 -10.84
C GLN A 52 1.65 -5.40 -9.88
N ILE A 53 2.06 -5.12 -8.64
CA ILE A 53 1.21 -4.48 -7.63
C ILE A 53 1.13 -2.96 -7.86
N TRP A 54 2.17 -2.35 -8.37
CA TRP A 54 2.18 -0.92 -8.66
C TRP A 54 1.55 -0.63 -10.02
N GLN A 55 0.50 0.20 -10.05
CA GLN A 55 -0.19 0.55 -11.29
C GLN A 55 0.72 1.32 -12.26
N ASP A 56 0.53 1.12 -13.57
CA ASP A 56 1.17 1.94 -14.60
C ASP A 56 0.81 3.42 -14.41
N GLY A 57 1.84 4.29 -14.39
CA GLY A 57 1.68 5.70 -14.10
C GLY A 57 1.53 6.03 -12.61
N GLY A 58 1.64 5.03 -11.72
CA GLY A 58 1.63 5.25 -10.28
C GLY A 58 2.76 6.18 -9.83
N ILE A 59 2.48 7.02 -8.83
CA ILE A 59 3.37 8.11 -8.39
C ILE A 59 3.97 7.76 -7.04
N TRP A 60 5.28 7.86 -6.94
CA TRP A 60 5.99 7.84 -5.66
C TRP A 60 6.50 9.24 -5.32
N LEU A 61 6.22 9.70 -4.12
CA LEU A 61 6.69 10.96 -3.56
C LEU A 61 7.74 10.64 -2.48
N PRO A 62 9.01 10.47 -2.87
CA PRO A 62 10.05 10.11 -1.91
C PRO A 62 10.43 11.32 -1.04
N ALA A 63 10.77 11.04 0.22
CA ALA A 63 11.10 12.04 1.22
C ALA A 63 12.32 12.93 0.89
N ASN A 64 13.17 12.47 0.01
CA ASN A 64 14.46 13.10 -0.31
C ASN A 64 14.51 13.75 -1.69
N ARG A 65 13.37 13.86 -2.39
CA ARG A 65 13.31 14.48 -3.72
C ARG A 65 12.23 15.55 -3.80
N ALA A 66 12.49 16.57 -4.59
CA ALA A 66 11.57 17.70 -4.78
C ALA A 66 10.41 17.38 -5.73
N PHE A 67 10.54 16.35 -6.56
CA PHE A 67 9.56 16.00 -7.57
C PHE A 67 9.09 14.53 -7.43
N PRO A 68 7.82 14.25 -7.77
CA PRO A 68 7.32 12.89 -7.78
C PRO A 68 8.01 12.06 -8.86
N ASP A 69 8.32 10.81 -8.52
CA ASP A 69 8.81 9.82 -9.48
C ASP A 69 7.64 8.95 -9.95
N VAL A 70 7.55 8.74 -11.26
CA VAL A 70 6.61 7.78 -11.85
C VAL A 70 7.26 6.40 -11.81
N THR A 71 6.78 5.55 -10.92
CA THR A 71 7.45 4.29 -10.59
C THR A 71 7.26 3.19 -11.61
N ASN A 72 6.10 3.09 -12.23
CA ASN A 72 5.81 2.02 -13.20
C ASN A 72 5.92 2.48 -14.66
N SER A 73 6.72 3.51 -14.94
CA SER A 73 7.19 3.83 -16.28
C SER A 73 8.39 2.95 -16.64
N ALA A 74 8.70 2.82 -17.94
CA ALA A 74 9.90 2.09 -18.36
C ALA A 74 11.18 2.63 -17.71
N ILE A 75 11.27 3.96 -17.54
CA ILE A 75 12.40 4.64 -16.88
C ILE A 75 12.42 4.31 -15.39
N GLY A 76 11.26 4.35 -14.71
CA GLY A 76 11.16 4.03 -13.29
C GLY A 76 11.52 2.56 -13.01
N LYS A 77 11.04 1.62 -13.83
CA LYS A 77 11.39 0.20 -13.73
C LYS A 77 12.91 0.01 -13.85
N GLN A 78 13.53 0.61 -14.85
CA GLN A 78 14.98 0.53 -15.05
C GLN A 78 15.76 1.11 -13.87
N MET A 79 15.32 2.26 -13.34
CA MET A 79 15.96 2.91 -12.21
C MET A 79 15.90 2.04 -10.94
N PHE A 80 14.73 1.50 -10.61
CA PHE A 80 14.57 0.64 -9.43
C PHE A 80 15.36 -0.66 -9.58
N THR A 81 15.31 -1.31 -10.73
CA THR A 81 16.12 -2.51 -10.99
C THR A 81 17.60 -2.23 -10.72
N LYS A 82 18.12 -1.14 -11.27
CA LYS A 82 19.51 -0.74 -11.05
C LYS A 82 19.83 -0.43 -9.58
N TRP A 83 18.92 0.17 -8.84
CA TRP A 83 19.11 0.39 -7.40
C TRP A 83 19.20 -0.94 -6.64
N PHE A 84 18.35 -1.90 -6.95
CA PHE A 84 18.35 -3.20 -6.32
C PHE A 84 19.54 -4.10 -6.74
N GLU A 85 20.20 -3.81 -7.86
CA GLU A 85 21.49 -4.45 -8.20
C GLU A 85 22.59 -4.07 -7.20
N THR A 86 22.62 -2.82 -6.78
CA THR A 86 23.68 -2.23 -5.94
C THR A 86 23.36 -2.15 -4.46
N HIS A 87 22.07 -2.16 -4.10
CA HIS A 87 21.60 -2.00 -2.73
C HIS A 87 20.61 -3.12 -2.36
N MET A 88 20.56 -3.42 -1.08
CA MET A 88 19.46 -4.14 -0.44
C MET A 88 18.63 -3.13 0.34
N TYR A 89 17.32 -3.29 0.28
CA TYR A 89 16.39 -2.48 1.05
C TYR A 89 15.60 -3.36 1.98
N TRP A 90 15.50 -2.93 3.25
CA TRP A 90 14.71 -3.61 4.26
C TRP A 90 13.76 -2.63 4.89
N SER A 91 12.47 -2.77 4.58
CA SER A 91 11.40 -1.90 5.07
C SER A 91 10.56 -2.65 6.08
N ILE A 92 10.27 -2.01 7.21
CA ILE A 92 9.48 -2.58 8.30
C ILE A 92 8.44 -1.54 8.73
N TRP A 93 7.17 -1.96 8.76
CA TRP A 93 6.12 -1.22 9.43
C TRP A 93 6.21 -1.43 10.95
N HIS A 94 6.26 -0.34 11.71
CA HIS A 94 6.17 -0.36 13.17
C HIS A 94 4.72 -0.21 13.64
N LYS A 95 3.97 0.63 12.92
CA LYS A 95 2.54 0.81 13.10
C LYS A 95 1.94 1.05 11.73
N VAL A 96 0.91 0.32 11.39
CA VAL A 96 0.21 0.43 10.10
C VAL A 96 -1.28 0.30 10.32
N ASP A 97 -2.02 1.21 9.70
CA ASP A 97 -3.47 1.22 9.69
C ASP A 97 -3.96 1.09 8.23
N TYR A 98 -5.14 0.50 8.07
CA TYR A 98 -5.75 0.23 6.77
C TYR A 98 -7.19 0.70 6.75
N LYS A 99 -7.63 1.27 5.63
CA LYS A 99 -9.02 1.66 5.41
C LYS A 99 -9.43 1.41 3.97
N VAL A 100 -10.63 0.89 3.77
CA VAL A 100 -11.27 0.75 2.46
C VAL A 100 -12.43 1.72 2.36
N ILE A 101 -12.53 2.44 1.25
CA ILE A 101 -13.61 3.38 0.92
C ILE A 101 -14.00 3.14 -0.54
N GLY A 102 -15.05 2.34 -0.78
CA GLY A 102 -15.39 1.86 -2.12
C GLY A 102 -14.20 1.11 -2.72
N ASP A 103 -13.79 1.47 -3.93
CA ASP A 103 -12.64 0.88 -4.62
C ASP A 103 -11.30 1.54 -4.27
N THR A 104 -11.26 2.34 -3.20
CA THR A 104 -10.03 3.00 -2.74
C THR A 104 -9.57 2.40 -1.42
N GLY A 105 -8.31 1.93 -1.40
CA GLY A 105 -7.59 1.46 -0.22
C GLY A 105 -6.59 2.50 0.27
N LEU A 106 -6.59 2.77 1.56
CA LEU A 106 -5.62 3.63 2.23
C LEU A 106 -4.81 2.80 3.21
N VAL A 107 -3.49 2.91 3.12
CA VAL A 107 -2.53 2.31 4.05
C VAL A 107 -1.62 3.41 4.55
N TRP A 108 -1.51 3.57 5.86
CA TRP A 108 -0.64 4.62 6.43
C TRP A 108 -0.04 4.18 7.76
N GLY A 109 1.11 4.74 8.08
CA GLY A 109 1.75 4.41 9.34
C GLY A 109 3.19 4.87 9.47
N LEU A 110 3.86 4.30 10.46
CA LEU A 110 5.28 4.52 10.73
C LEU A 110 6.10 3.37 10.15
N ARG A 111 7.11 3.71 9.36
CA ARG A 111 7.97 2.74 8.67
C ARG A 111 9.43 3.14 8.80
N THR A 112 10.30 2.14 8.97
CA THR A 112 11.73 2.31 8.73
C THR A 112 12.13 1.61 7.44
N THR A 113 13.11 2.19 6.74
CA THR A 113 13.80 1.53 5.63
C THR A 113 15.29 1.56 5.93
N THR A 114 15.94 0.41 5.90
CA THR A 114 17.39 0.30 5.91
C THR A 114 17.87 0.04 4.49
N ALA A 115 18.70 0.91 3.96
CA ALA A 115 19.38 0.72 2.68
C ALA A 115 20.81 0.28 2.95
N ILE A 116 21.24 -0.82 2.34
CA ILE A 116 22.58 -1.40 2.51
C ILE A 116 23.26 -1.48 1.16
N VAL A 117 24.43 -0.88 1.03
CA VAL A 117 25.28 -0.99 -0.17
C VAL A 117 25.88 -2.41 -0.22
N LYS A 118 25.54 -3.20 -1.22
CA LYS A 118 25.96 -4.60 -1.32
C LYS A 118 27.49 -4.78 -1.34
N ALA A 119 28.20 -3.87 -2.01
CA ALA A 119 29.65 -3.96 -2.17
C ALA A 119 30.42 -3.73 -0.86
N THR A 120 29.89 -2.94 0.07
CA THR A 120 30.60 -2.55 1.30
C THR A 120 29.93 -3.05 2.58
N GLY A 121 28.68 -3.49 2.50
CA GLY A 121 27.86 -3.82 3.67
C GLY A 121 27.46 -2.60 4.52
N THR A 122 27.83 -1.37 4.10
CA THR A 122 27.47 -0.16 4.81
C THR A 122 25.99 0.13 4.62
N GLY A 123 25.31 0.52 5.71
CA GLY A 123 23.86 0.77 5.69
C GLY A 123 23.51 2.10 6.29
N LYS A 124 22.36 2.63 5.85
CA LYS A 124 21.71 3.80 6.43
C LYS A 124 20.25 3.49 6.71
N ARG A 125 19.77 3.88 7.88
CA ARG A 125 18.37 3.74 8.28
C ARG A 125 17.66 5.07 8.16
N PHE A 126 16.44 4.99 7.64
CA PHE A 126 15.54 6.13 7.46
C PHE A 126 14.21 5.83 8.15
N PHE A 127 13.61 6.85 8.73
CA PHE A 127 12.32 6.79 9.42
C PHE A 127 11.32 7.64 8.64
N TYR A 128 10.13 7.08 8.40
CA TYR A 128 9.10 7.73 7.59
C TYR A 128 7.70 7.61 8.23
N LYS A 129 6.91 8.67 8.05
CA LYS A 129 5.46 8.53 7.94
C LYS A 129 5.18 8.21 6.49
N THR A 130 4.59 7.05 6.22
CA THR A 130 4.30 6.58 4.86
C THR A 130 2.80 6.48 4.67
N THR A 131 2.32 6.94 3.52
CA THR A 131 0.95 6.72 3.05
C THR A 131 1.02 6.07 1.69
N VAL A 132 0.24 4.99 1.50
CA VAL A 132 0.06 4.35 0.20
C VAL A 132 -1.43 4.35 -0.14
N VAL A 133 -1.75 4.76 -1.35
CA VAL A 133 -3.10 4.70 -1.92
C VAL A 133 -3.15 3.56 -2.92
N TYR A 134 -4.14 2.70 -2.73
CA TYR A 134 -4.47 1.60 -3.63
C TYR A 134 -5.82 1.86 -4.30
N VAL A 135 -5.99 1.37 -5.51
CA VAL A 135 -7.28 1.33 -6.22
C VAL A 135 -7.57 -0.12 -6.60
N LYS A 136 -8.80 -0.54 -6.41
CA LYS A 136 -9.28 -1.87 -6.82
C LYS A 136 -9.80 -1.78 -8.25
N SER A 137 -9.18 -2.52 -9.15
CA SER A 137 -9.59 -2.64 -10.55
C SER A 137 -9.60 -4.12 -10.93
N GLU A 138 -10.69 -4.56 -11.55
CA GLU A 138 -10.87 -5.96 -11.96
C GLU A 138 -10.64 -6.96 -10.80
N GLY A 139 -11.08 -6.58 -9.59
CA GLY A 139 -10.95 -7.39 -8.38
C GLY A 139 -9.57 -7.41 -7.75
N LYS A 140 -8.60 -6.63 -8.25
CA LYS A 140 -7.22 -6.58 -7.74
C LYS A 140 -6.88 -5.20 -7.20
N TRP A 141 -6.21 -5.15 -6.05
CA TRP A 141 -5.67 -3.92 -5.50
C TRP A 141 -4.33 -3.58 -6.17
N GLN A 142 -4.21 -2.35 -6.66
CA GLN A 142 -2.98 -1.81 -7.24
C GLN A 142 -2.61 -0.49 -6.57
N ALA A 143 -1.34 -0.33 -6.20
CA ALA A 143 -0.83 0.91 -5.64
C ALA A 143 -0.74 1.98 -6.73
N VAL A 144 -1.37 3.13 -6.49
CA VAL A 144 -1.40 4.27 -7.43
C VAL A 144 -0.58 5.45 -6.92
N MET A 145 -0.37 5.54 -5.62
CA MET A 145 0.45 6.60 -5.02
C MET A 145 1.10 6.10 -3.73
N SER A 146 2.34 6.48 -3.51
CA SER A 146 3.00 6.38 -2.21
C SER A 146 3.68 7.69 -1.87
N GLN A 147 3.57 8.10 -0.61
CA GLN A 147 4.24 9.28 -0.08
C GLN A 147 5.03 8.92 1.18
N ASP A 148 6.29 9.30 1.19
CA ASP A 148 7.17 9.20 2.34
C ASP A 148 7.46 10.59 2.90
N THR A 149 7.14 10.82 4.17
CA THR A 149 7.51 12.03 4.91
C THR A 149 8.60 11.66 5.92
N PRO A 150 9.80 12.26 5.84
CA PRO A 150 10.88 11.91 6.75
C PRO A 150 10.56 12.36 8.17
N LEU A 151 10.93 11.54 9.14
CA LEU A 151 10.98 11.92 10.54
C LEU A 151 12.38 12.44 10.85
N ILE A 152 12.46 13.62 11.45
CA ILE A 152 13.73 14.34 11.68
C ILE A 152 14.43 13.79 12.93
N SER A 153 13.69 13.24 13.88
CA SER A 153 14.23 12.65 15.10
C SER A 153 13.45 11.42 15.54
N GLU A 154 14.06 10.58 16.41
CA GLU A 154 13.36 9.48 17.05
C GLU A 154 12.21 9.96 17.96
N ALA A 155 12.26 11.20 18.46
CA ALA A 155 11.19 11.81 19.23
C ALA A 155 9.90 12.04 18.45
N ASP A 156 9.96 12.04 17.11
CA ASP A 156 8.78 12.13 16.24
C ASP A 156 8.05 10.77 16.08
N ILE A 157 8.59 9.69 16.67
CA ILE A 157 8.05 8.33 16.53
C ILE A 157 7.11 7.94 17.67
N PHE A 158 7.19 8.65 18.83
CA PHE A 158 6.45 8.30 20.07
C PHE A 158 5.62 9.47 20.59
#